data_28f3bc51b7f66e12bf88ecd130984f34
#
_entry.id   28f3bc51b7f66e12bf88ecd130984f34
#
_cell.length_a   1.000
_cell.length_b   1.000
_cell.length_c   1.000
_cell.angle_alpha   90.00
_cell.angle_beta   90.00
_cell.angle_gamma   90.00
#
_symmetry.space_group_name_H-M   'P 1'
#
loop_
_entity.id
_entity.type
_entity.pdbx_description
1 polymer ?
#
loop_
_entity_poly.entity_id
_entity_poly.type
_entity_poly.pdbx_seq_one_letter_code
_entity_poly.pdbx_strand_id
1 'polypeptide(L)'
;LYGFALCPAIAEVQARFWEEEKALAAAMEVGLCTVNYEDFFSRTTMYGKEYMGPDFAVPFTEKYENFYGDGPFDLENRYITEDVPVGCYLMSQLGKKYGVDTPIIDSMILLASTMLKRDLAAESKYTLDYLDIGHMTHEQLQQYLREGVYIPK
;
A
#
# COMPACT_ATOMS: atom_id res chain seq x y z
N LEU A 1 0.28 16.44 -0.33
CA LEU A 1 -0.06 15.06 0.07
C LEU A 1 -0.83 15.05 1.38
N TYR A 2 -0.31 15.65 2.40
CA TYR A 2 -0.87 15.63 3.75
C TYR A 2 -2.11 16.50 3.95
N GLY A 3 -2.31 17.53 3.15
CA GLY A 3 -3.55 18.31 3.11
C GLY A 3 -4.77 17.48 2.69
N PHE A 4 -4.58 16.40 1.95
CA PHE A 4 -5.66 15.49 1.56
C PHE A 4 -6.20 14.69 2.75
N ALA A 5 -5.39 14.39 3.76
CA ALA A 5 -5.86 13.73 4.98
C ALA A 5 -6.88 14.56 5.78
N LEU A 6 -6.97 15.86 5.50
CA LEU A 6 -7.99 16.74 6.07
C LEU A 6 -9.36 16.63 5.37
N CYS A 7 -9.43 15.91 4.23
CA CYS A 7 -10.68 15.68 3.53
C CYS A 7 -11.31 14.36 4.04
N PRO A 8 -12.48 14.40 4.70
CA PRO A 8 -13.10 13.18 5.24
C PRO A 8 -13.35 12.10 4.19
N ALA A 9 -13.67 12.48 2.95
CA ALA A 9 -13.89 11.53 1.87
C ALA A 9 -12.58 10.81 1.46
N ILE A 10 -11.45 11.49 1.47
CA ILE A 10 -10.15 10.87 1.19
C ILE A 10 -9.71 9.98 2.36
N ALA A 11 -9.95 10.43 3.58
CA ALA A 11 -9.70 9.63 4.77
C ALA A 11 -10.48 8.30 4.75
N GLU A 12 -11.74 8.32 4.29
CA GLU A 12 -12.55 7.11 4.15
C GLU A 12 -11.97 6.17 3.07
N VAL A 13 -11.50 6.69 1.94
CA VAL A 13 -10.82 5.86 0.91
C VAL A 13 -9.56 5.22 1.47
N GLN A 14 -8.76 5.96 2.24
CA GLN A 14 -7.55 5.42 2.88
C GLN A 14 -7.89 4.35 3.92
N ALA A 15 -8.95 4.56 4.72
CA ALA A 15 -9.41 3.57 5.68
C ALA A 15 -9.84 2.28 4.98
N ARG A 16 -10.58 2.37 3.87
CA ARG A 16 -10.99 1.21 3.07
C ARG A 16 -9.81 0.51 2.41
N PHE A 17 -8.85 1.24 1.89
CA PHE A 17 -7.62 0.66 1.38
C PHE A 17 -6.91 -0.16 2.47
N TRP A 18 -6.78 0.40 3.67
CA TRP A 18 -6.19 -0.29 4.82
C TRP A 18 -6.95 -1.54 5.26
N GLU A 19 -8.30 -1.54 5.17
CA GLU A 19 -9.09 -2.74 5.45
C GLU A 19 -8.81 -3.86 4.42
N GLU A 20 -8.61 -3.53 3.15
CA GLU A 20 -8.23 -4.51 2.12
C GLU A 20 -6.83 -5.08 2.39
N GLU A 21 -5.86 -4.26 2.78
CA GLU A 21 -4.52 -4.73 3.18
C GLU A 21 -4.59 -5.66 4.40
N LYS A 22 -5.39 -5.31 5.41
CA LYS A 22 -5.59 -6.19 6.59
C LYS A 22 -6.25 -7.52 6.22
N ALA A 23 -7.26 -7.49 5.37
CA ALA A 23 -7.93 -8.69 4.91
C ALA A 23 -6.97 -9.61 4.14
N LEU A 24 -6.15 -9.03 3.27
CA LEU A 24 -5.13 -9.75 2.52
C LEU A 24 -4.06 -10.35 3.45
N ALA A 25 -3.53 -9.57 4.37
CA ALA A 25 -2.55 -10.05 5.35
C ALA A 25 -3.10 -11.19 6.23
N ALA A 26 -4.37 -11.09 6.64
CA ALA A 26 -5.05 -12.15 7.40
C ALA A 26 -5.20 -13.43 6.57
N ALA A 27 -5.59 -13.32 5.30
CA ALA A 27 -5.71 -14.46 4.39
C ALA A 27 -4.34 -15.11 4.08
N MET A 28 -3.29 -14.33 4.09
CA MET A 28 -1.91 -14.78 3.92
C MET A 28 -1.26 -15.26 5.23
N GLU A 29 -1.93 -15.13 6.36
CA GLU A 29 -1.38 -15.42 7.71
C GLU A 29 -0.06 -14.69 8.00
N VAL A 30 0.06 -13.46 7.49
CA VAL A 30 1.21 -12.58 7.77
C VAL A 30 0.81 -11.50 8.76
N GLY A 31 1.74 -11.16 9.67
CA GLY A 31 1.54 -10.06 10.60
C GLY A 31 1.71 -8.71 9.91
N LEU A 32 0.71 -7.86 10.00
CA LEU A 32 0.88 -6.43 9.78
C LEU A 32 1.21 -5.75 11.11
N CYS A 33 1.99 -4.67 11.03
CA CYS A 33 2.06 -3.74 12.13
C CYS A 33 0.67 -3.10 12.29
N THR A 34 -0.11 -3.62 13.23
CA THR A 34 -1.48 -3.14 13.48
C THR A 34 -1.41 -1.87 14.30
N VAL A 35 -1.45 -0.75 13.63
CA VAL A 35 -1.84 0.52 14.24
C VAL A 35 -3.32 0.74 13.96
N ASN A 36 -4.04 1.29 14.93
CA ASN A 36 -5.40 1.72 14.66
C ASN A 36 -5.38 2.92 13.68
N TYR A 37 -6.53 3.21 13.10
CA TYR A 37 -6.65 4.28 12.09
C TYR A 37 -6.15 5.64 12.60
N GLU A 38 -6.43 5.98 13.84
CA GLU A 38 -6.03 7.25 14.45
C GLU A 38 -4.51 7.31 14.65
N ASP A 39 -3.91 6.21 15.12
CA ASP A 39 -2.47 6.10 15.30
C ASP A 39 -1.72 6.01 13.97
N PHE A 40 -2.31 5.44 12.92
CA PHE A 40 -1.70 5.37 11.59
C PHE A 40 -1.34 6.76 11.06
N PHE A 41 -2.19 7.75 11.30
CA PHE A 41 -1.93 9.15 10.93
C PHE A 41 -1.13 9.92 11.98
N SER A 42 -0.69 9.28 13.06
CA SER A 42 0.21 9.94 13.99
C SER A 42 1.62 10.00 13.41
N ARG A 43 2.29 11.12 13.62
CA ARG A 43 3.68 11.30 13.17
C ARG A 43 4.61 10.26 13.79
N THR A 44 4.36 9.87 15.03
CA THR A 44 5.13 8.87 15.76
C THR A 44 5.13 7.53 15.05
N THR A 45 3.98 7.12 14.51
CA THR A 45 3.85 5.87 13.76
C THR A 45 4.59 5.94 12.44
N MET A 46 4.49 7.05 11.71
CA MET A 46 5.09 7.17 10.38
C MET A 46 6.61 7.33 10.38
N TYR A 47 7.17 8.02 11.37
CA TYR A 47 8.59 8.37 11.36
C TYR A 47 9.42 7.67 12.45
N GLY A 48 8.80 6.97 13.39
CA GLY A 48 9.46 6.39 14.55
C GLY A 48 9.77 7.42 15.64
N LYS A 49 9.91 6.96 16.86
CA LYS A 49 10.12 7.83 18.02
C LYS A 49 11.47 8.56 18.02
N GLU A 50 12.49 7.95 17.46
CA GLU A 50 13.85 8.47 17.41
C GLU A 50 14.03 9.72 16.53
N TYR A 51 13.13 9.92 15.58
CA TYR A 51 13.16 11.10 14.68
C TYR A 51 12.27 12.23 15.17
N MET A 52 11.74 12.12 16.39
CA MET A 52 10.72 13.02 16.89
C MET A 52 11.29 13.97 17.92
N GLY A 53 11.44 15.22 17.51
CA GLY A 53 11.53 16.31 18.46
C GLY A 53 10.19 16.54 19.18
N PRO A 54 10.16 17.35 20.23
CA PRO A 54 8.97 17.61 21.04
C PRO A 54 7.76 18.14 20.22
N ASP A 55 8.00 18.76 19.07
CA ASP A 55 6.96 19.31 18.20
C ASP A 55 6.21 18.25 17.38
N PHE A 56 6.65 17.00 17.41
CA PHE A 56 6.05 15.90 16.66
C PHE A 56 5.00 15.08 17.43
N ALA A 57 4.74 15.43 18.68
CA ALA A 57 3.70 14.78 19.49
C ALA A 57 2.26 15.15 19.08
N VAL A 58 2.12 16.06 18.11
CA VAL A 58 0.82 16.53 17.62
C VAL A 58 0.31 15.59 16.52
N PRO A 59 -0.96 15.18 16.54
CA PRO A 59 -1.56 14.39 15.47
C PRO A 59 -1.33 15.01 14.10
N PHE A 60 -1.16 14.16 13.10
CA PHE A 60 -0.89 14.53 11.71
C PHE A 60 -1.91 15.53 11.13
N THR A 61 -3.10 15.55 11.72
CA THR A 61 -4.23 16.42 11.32
C THR A 61 -4.19 17.83 11.92
N GLU A 62 -3.35 18.12 12.92
CA GLU A 62 -3.49 19.36 13.70
C GLU A 62 -2.50 20.48 13.37
N LYS A 63 -1.31 20.20 12.87
CA LYS A 63 -0.35 21.24 12.47
C LYS A 63 0.59 20.77 11.37
N TYR A 64 0.32 21.24 10.19
CA TYR A 64 1.10 20.92 8.99
C TYR A 64 1.87 22.10 8.40
N GLU A 65 1.99 23.21 9.10
CA GLU A 65 2.55 24.45 8.54
C GLU A 65 3.99 24.32 8.03
N ASN A 66 4.74 23.30 8.47
CA ASN A 66 6.15 23.15 8.10
C ASN A 66 6.50 21.90 7.28
N PHE A 67 5.52 21.09 6.88
CA PHE A 67 5.73 19.84 6.13
C PHE A 67 5.12 19.84 4.73
N TYR A 68 4.62 20.96 4.28
CA TYR A 68 4.23 21.13 2.89
C TYR A 68 5.49 21.24 2.03
N GLY A 69 6.10 20.11 1.73
CA GLY A 69 6.80 20.01 0.47
C GLY A 69 5.79 20.24 -0.64
N ASP A 70 6.18 21.00 -1.62
CA ASP A 70 5.42 21.08 -2.85
C ASP A 70 5.11 19.64 -3.29
N GLY A 71 3.83 19.31 -3.41
CA GLY A 71 3.42 17.96 -3.81
C GLY A 71 3.82 17.66 -5.25
N PRO A 72 3.61 16.45 -5.73
CA PRO A 72 3.78 16.16 -7.14
C PRO A 72 2.86 17.05 -7.97
N PHE A 73 3.42 17.79 -8.94
CA PHE A 73 2.68 18.71 -9.80
C PHE A 73 2.18 18.06 -11.09
N ASP A 74 2.58 16.83 -11.36
CA ASP A 74 2.15 16.07 -12.52
C ASP A 74 1.81 14.61 -12.15
N LEU A 75 1.17 13.93 -13.07
CA LEU A 75 0.76 12.54 -12.92
C LEU A 75 1.90 11.54 -13.16
N GLU A 76 2.98 11.97 -13.81
CA GLU A 76 4.16 11.11 -14.07
C GLU A 76 5.08 11.00 -12.84
N ASN A 77 4.59 11.40 -11.68
CA ASN A 77 5.33 11.28 -10.44
C ASN A 77 5.41 9.82 -9.99
N ARG A 78 6.52 9.45 -9.34
CA ARG A 78 6.79 8.09 -8.84
C ARG A 78 5.69 7.56 -7.91
N TYR A 79 5.00 8.39 -7.15
CA TYR A 79 3.86 7.98 -6.31
C TYR A 79 2.68 7.39 -7.11
N ILE A 80 2.66 7.58 -8.41
CA ILE A 80 1.69 6.93 -9.30
C ILE A 80 2.39 5.92 -10.19
N THR A 81 3.47 6.31 -10.87
CA THR A 81 4.12 5.47 -11.88
C THR A 81 4.96 4.33 -11.30
N GLU A 82 5.25 4.36 -10.01
CA GLU A 82 5.93 3.29 -9.27
C GLU A 82 4.96 2.57 -8.31
N ASP A 83 4.31 3.30 -7.40
CA ASP A 83 3.52 2.68 -6.33
C ASP A 83 2.31 1.91 -6.86
N VAL A 84 1.67 2.39 -7.93
CA VAL A 84 0.51 1.71 -8.51
C VAL A 84 0.89 0.41 -9.23
N PRO A 85 1.83 0.38 -10.22
CA PRO A 85 2.17 -0.87 -10.89
C PRO A 85 2.98 -1.84 -10.01
N VAL A 86 3.69 -1.37 -8.99
CA VAL A 86 4.47 -2.23 -8.10
C VAL A 86 3.63 -2.68 -6.91
N GLY A 87 3.17 -1.74 -6.09
CA GLY A 87 2.47 -2.02 -4.84
C GLY A 87 1.02 -2.48 -5.08
N CYS A 88 0.19 -1.60 -5.63
CA CYS A 88 -1.24 -1.89 -5.79
C CYS A 88 -1.48 -3.11 -6.69
N TYR A 89 -0.77 -3.24 -7.81
CA TYR A 89 -1.00 -4.36 -8.71
C TYR A 89 -0.56 -5.70 -8.10
N LEU A 90 0.54 -5.74 -7.35
CA LEU A 90 0.94 -6.96 -6.64
C LEU A 90 -0.10 -7.36 -5.57
N MET A 91 -0.63 -6.39 -4.81
CA MET A 91 -1.69 -6.65 -3.84
C MET A 91 -2.97 -7.16 -4.50
N SER A 92 -3.37 -6.60 -5.64
CA SER A 92 -4.51 -7.09 -6.44
C SER A 92 -4.31 -8.54 -6.88
N GLN A 93 -3.11 -8.92 -7.35
CA GLN A 93 -2.81 -10.29 -7.74
C GLN A 93 -2.83 -11.26 -6.53
N LEU A 94 -2.28 -10.83 -5.40
CA LEU A 94 -2.33 -11.60 -4.16
C LEU A 94 -3.77 -11.74 -3.67
N GLY A 95 -4.59 -10.69 -3.76
CA GLY A 95 -6.02 -10.74 -3.48
C GLY A 95 -6.71 -11.84 -4.29
N LYS A 96 -6.50 -11.88 -5.60
CA LYS A 96 -7.05 -12.93 -6.49
C LYS A 96 -6.55 -14.32 -6.11
N LYS A 97 -5.27 -14.46 -5.75
CA LYS A 97 -4.67 -15.73 -5.34
C LYS A 97 -5.27 -16.26 -4.04
N TYR A 98 -5.55 -15.37 -3.09
CA TYR A 98 -6.06 -15.73 -1.76
C TYR A 98 -7.57 -15.58 -1.59
N GLY A 99 -8.29 -15.22 -2.66
CA GLY A 99 -9.75 -15.06 -2.63
C GLY A 99 -10.21 -13.86 -1.82
N VAL A 100 -9.42 -12.81 -1.76
CA VAL A 100 -9.74 -11.54 -1.10
C VAL A 100 -10.08 -10.50 -2.15
N ASP A 101 -11.25 -9.90 -2.04
CA ASP A 101 -11.65 -8.79 -2.89
C ASP A 101 -10.90 -7.50 -2.52
N THR A 102 -10.35 -6.83 -3.53
CA THR A 102 -9.56 -5.60 -3.37
C THR A 102 -10.12 -4.45 -4.22
N PRO A 103 -11.41 -4.07 -4.05
CA PRO A 103 -12.07 -3.13 -4.94
C PRO A 103 -11.49 -1.71 -4.90
N ILE A 104 -10.99 -1.24 -3.77
CA ILE A 104 -10.34 0.08 -3.68
C ILE A 104 -8.97 0.06 -4.36
N ILE A 105 -8.17 -0.96 -4.10
CA ILE A 105 -6.86 -1.16 -4.74
C ILE A 105 -7.04 -1.26 -6.26
N ASP A 106 -7.99 -2.06 -6.74
CA ASP A 106 -8.28 -2.21 -8.16
C ASP A 106 -8.79 -0.90 -8.80
N SER A 107 -9.59 -0.13 -8.05
CA SER A 107 -10.04 1.20 -8.49
C SER A 107 -8.89 2.19 -8.62
N MET A 108 -7.92 2.16 -7.73
CA MET A 108 -6.72 3.00 -7.83
C MET A 108 -5.90 2.68 -9.08
N ILE A 109 -5.72 1.39 -9.38
CA ILE A 109 -5.03 0.96 -10.61
C ILE A 109 -5.78 1.46 -11.85
N LEU A 110 -7.10 1.30 -11.88
CA LEU A 110 -7.94 1.74 -13.00
C LEU A 110 -7.90 3.25 -13.18
N LEU A 111 -8.04 4.02 -12.11
CA LEU A 111 -8.02 5.48 -12.15
C LEU A 111 -6.66 6.00 -12.61
N ALA A 112 -5.57 5.52 -12.05
CA ALA A 112 -4.22 5.93 -12.42
C ALA A 112 -3.93 5.60 -13.90
N SER A 113 -4.28 4.38 -14.34
CA SER A 113 -4.13 3.94 -15.74
C SER A 113 -4.94 4.84 -16.69
N THR A 114 -6.17 5.18 -16.29
CA THR A 114 -7.05 6.05 -17.09
C THR A 114 -6.48 7.46 -17.22
N MET A 115 -6.04 8.05 -16.12
CA MET A 115 -5.46 9.40 -16.09
C MET A 115 -4.19 9.50 -16.91
N LEU A 116 -3.33 8.50 -16.85
CA LEU A 116 -2.07 8.43 -17.60
C LEU A 116 -2.24 7.94 -19.04
N LYS A 117 -3.43 7.42 -19.41
CA LYS A 117 -3.67 6.74 -20.70
C LYS A 117 -2.69 5.61 -20.97
N ARG A 118 -2.37 4.86 -19.93
CA ARG A 118 -1.42 3.73 -19.92
C ARG A 118 -2.07 2.55 -19.21
N ASP A 119 -1.65 1.34 -19.50
CA ASP A 119 -2.04 0.15 -18.75
C ASP A 119 -0.96 -0.17 -17.71
N LEU A 120 -1.10 0.43 -16.53
CA LEU A 120 -0.12 0.27 -15.44
C LEU A 120 -0.04 -1.17 -14.93
N ALA A 121 -1.12 -1.95 -15.06
CA ALA A 121 -1.11 -3.36 -14.71
C ALA A 121 -0.25 -4.16 -15.71
N ALA A 122 -0.42 -3.94 -17.01
CA ALA A 122 0.39 -4.59 -18.04
C ALA A 122 1.86 -4.14 -18.02
N GLU A 123 2.13 -2.93 -17.56
CA GLU A 123 3.50 -2.40 -17.42
C GLU A 123 4.22 -2.90 -16.15
N SER A 124 3.49 -3.51 -15.22
CA SER A 124 4.08 -4.02 -13.98
C SER A 124 5.10 -5.12 -14.25
N LYS A 125 6.30 -4.94 -13.72
CA LYS A 125 7.35 -5.97 -13.72
C LYS A 125 7.21 -6.93 -12.53
N TYR A 126 6.55 -6.52 -11.46
CA TYR A 126 6.44 -7.28 -10.23
C TYR A 126 5.13 -8.06 -10.20
N THR A 127 5.04 -9.09 -11.03
CA THR A 127 3.92 -10.03 -11.05
C THR A 127 4.23 -11.26 -10.21
N LEU A 128 3.21 -12.01 -9.80
CA LEU A 128 3.42 -13.30 -9.11
C LEU A 128 4.23 -14.27 -9.96
N ASP A 129 4.10 -14.19 -11.30
CA ASP A 129 4.89 -15.02 -12.22
C ASP A 129 6.34 -14.55 -12.30
N TYR A 130 6.60 -13.24 -12.34
CA TYR A 130 7.96 -12.69 -12.32
C TYR A 130 8.69 -13.04 -11.02
N LEU A 131 7.99 -12.96 -9.90
CA LEU A 131 8.51 -13.33 -8.58
C LEU A 131 8.61 -14.86 -8.41
N ASP A 132 8.09 -15.61 -9.35
CA ASP A 132 8.01 -17.06 -9.35
C ASP A 132 7.35 -17.67 -8.09
N ILE A 133 6.32 -16.97 -7.58
CA ILE A 133 5.54 -17.37 -6.40
C ILE A 133 4.08 -17.69 -6.72
N GLY A 134 3.65 -17.42 -7.95
CA GLY A 134 2.26 -17.62 -8.38
C GLY A 134 1.81 -19.07 -8.30
N HIS A 135 2.72 -20.02 -8.54
CA HIS A 135 2.46 -21.45 -8.51
C HIS A 135 2.47 -22.06 -7.10
N MET A 136 3.06 -21.38 -6.11
CA MET A 136 3.22 -21.90 -4.75
C MET A 136 1.87 -22.01 -4.05
N THR A 137 1.68 -23.10 -3.27
CA THR A 137 0.58 -23.16 -2.29
C THR A 137 0.81 -22.14 -1.17
N HIS A 138 -0.19 -21.97 -0.32
CA HIS A 138 -0.05 -21.10 0.86
C HIS A 138 1.11 -21.56 1.75
N GLU A 139 1.19 -22.85 2.08
CA GLU A 139 2.22 -23.42 2.94
C GLU A 139 3.62 -23.27 2.32
N GLN A 140 3.73 -23.52 1.02
CA GLN A 140 4.98 -23.36 0.28
C GLN A 140 5.47 -21.91 0.30
N LEU A 141 4.55 -20.96 0.09
CA LEU A 141 4.89 -19.53 0.13
C LEU A 141 5.29 -19.10 1.54
N GLN A 142 4.58 -19.57 2.58
CA GLN A 142 4.94 -19.31 3.97
C GLN A 142 6.34 -19.86 4.31
N GLN A 143 6.64 -21.07 3.88
CA GLN A 143 7.96 -21.67 4.10
C GLN A 143 9.05 -20.89 3.35
N TYR A 144 8.79 -20.52 2.10
CA TYR A 144 9.73 -19.71 1.31
C TYR A 144 10.04 -18.37 1.99
N LEU A 145 9.00 -17.65 2.44
CA LEU A 145 9.17 -16.33 3.07
C LEU A 145 9.87 -16.40 4.44
N ARG A 146 9.67 -17.48 5.21
CA ARG A 146 10.24 -17.62 6.54
C ARG A 146 11.64 -18.24 6.55
N GLU A 147 11.86 -19.21 5.68
CA GLU A 147 13.05 -20.09 5.73
C GLU A 147 13.96 -19.91 4.50
N GLY A 148 13.50 -19.17 3.48
CA GLY A 148 14.22 -19.02 2.22
C GLY A 148 14.25 -20.29 1.35
N VAL A 149 13.40 -21.28 1.65
CA VAL A 149 13.32 -22.53 0.89
C VAL A 149 12.48 -22.31 -0.35
N TYR A 150 13.14 -22.11 -1.47
CA TYR A 150 12.48 -21.95 -2.75
C TYR A 150 12.01 -23.29 -3.34
N ILE A 151 10.78 -23.34 -3.81
CA ILE A 151 10.16 -24.50 -4.43
C ILE A 151 9.92 -24.16 -5.92
N PRO A 152 10.69 -24.73 -6.85
CA PRO A 152 10.54 -24.44 -8.27
C PRO A 152 9.22 -25.03 -8.84
N LYS A 153 8.82 -24.48 -10.00
CA LYS A 153 7.68 -25.02 -10.79
C LYS A 153 7.89 -26.45 -11.20
#